data_3e035fa21717103c2090359d393be79b
#
_entry.id   3e035fa21717103c2090359d393be79b
#
_cell.length_a   1.000
_cell.length_b   1.000
_cell.length_c   1.000
_cell.angle_alpha   90.00
_cell.angle_beta   90.00
_cell.angle_gamma   90.00
#
_symmetry.space_group_name_H-M   'P 1'
#
loop_
_entity.id
_entity.type
_entity.pdbx_description
1 polymer ?
#
loop_
_entity_poly.entity_id
_entity_poly.type
_entity_poly.pdbx_seq_one_letter_code
_entity_poly.pdbx_strand_id
1 'polypeptide(L)' 'MTYNFDEIIDRRHTNAVNTDGFRGYIFHAGPEKVFPYKDEEFVRMWVADMEFGVAPEILEALHSRVDRRIFGYTG' A
#
# COMPACT_ATOMS: atom_id res chain seq x y z
N MET A 1 -8.70 -12.74 19.26
CA MET A 1 -7.45 -12.36 18.62
C MET A 1 -7.28 -10.84 18.69
N THR A 2 -6.08 -10.40 18.97
CA THR A 2 -5.77 -8.98 19.05
C THR A 2 -5.27 -8.48 17.71
N TYR A 3 -5.82 -7.34 17.27
CA TYR A 3 -5.42 -6.70 16.01
C TYR A 3 -4.49 -5.54 16.31
N ASN A 4 -3.48 -5.37 15.49
CA ASN A 4 -2.55 -4.24 15.60
C ASN A 4 -2.73 -3.32 14.39
N PHE A 5 -3.69 -2.40 14.52
CA PHE A 5 -3.94 -1.40 13.48
C PHE A 5 -3.11 -0.11 13.67
N ASP A 6 -2.32 -0.06 14.73
CA ASP A 6 -1.42 1.06 14.99
C ASP A 6 -0.03 0.84 14.44
N GLU A 7 0.25 -0.36 13.93
CA GLU A 7 1.55 -0.68 13.34
C GLU A 7 1.82 0.21 12.13
N ILE A 8 3.00 0.81 12.10
CA ILE A 8 3.43 1.61 10.96
C ILE A 8 4.12 0.70 9.96
N ILE A 9 3.53 0.56 8.78
CA ILE A 9 4.07 -0.28 7.72
C ILE A 9 4.79 0.62 6.72
N ASP A 10 6.07 0.36 6.50
CA ASP A 10 6.86 1.10 5.52
C ASP A 10 6.46 0.63 4.11
N ARG A 11 5.81 1.51 3.37
CA ARG A 11 5.32 1.21 2.04
C ARG A 11 6.24 1.73 0.92
N ARG A 12 7.42 2.26 1.28
CA ARG A 12 8.38 2.71 0.28
C ARG A 12 8.90 1.51 -0.50
N HIS A 13 9.09 1.70 -1.80
CA HIS A 13 9.58 0.67 -2.71
C HIS A 13 8.66 -0.55 -2.83
N THR A 14 7.35 -0.34 -2.65
CA THR A 14 6.33 -1.39 -2.80
C THR A 14 5.43 -1.17 -4.01
N ASN A 15 5.73 -0.17 -4.83
CA ASN A 15 4.89 0.28 -5.94
C ASN A 15 3.56 0.88 -5.51
N ALA A 16 3.43 1.24 -4.24
CA ALA A 16 2.24 1.94 -3.76
C ALA A 16 2.19 3.34 -4.40
N VAL A 17 1.11 3.63 -5.12
CA VAL A 17 0.95 4.92 -5.80
C VAL A 17 1.07 6.08 -4.82
N ASN A 18 0.48 5.91 -3.65
CA ASN A 18 0.44 6.94 -2.62
C ASN A 18 1.81 7.23 -2.00
N THR A 19 2.76 6.32 -2.12
CA THR A 19 4.09 6.45 -1.53
C THR A 19 5.17 6.60 -2.59
N ASP A 20 5.16 5.73 -3.60
CA ASP A 20 6.23 5.68 -4.60
C ASP A 20 5.86 6.40 -5.89
N GLY A 21 4.58 6.50 -6.21
CA GLY A 21 4.11 7.03 -7.49
C GLY A 21 3.35 8.34 -7.42
N PHE A 22 3.31 9.01 -6.27
CA PHE A 22 2.44 10.19 -6.12
C PHE A 22 2.83 11.35 -7.01
N ARG A 23 4.13 11.54 -7.26
CA ARG A 23 4.59 12.67 -8.09
C ARG A 23 4.08 12.56 -9.52
N GLY A 24 4.24 11.37 -10.13
CA GLY A 24 3.82 11.15 -11.50
C GLY A 24 2.33 10.94 -11.65
N TYR A 25 1.76 10.09 -10.81
CA TYR A 25 0.36 9.69 -10.97
C TYR A 25 -0.63 10.71 -10.40
N ILE A 26 -0.36 11.23 -9.22
CA ILE A 26 -1.28 12.15 -8.54
C ILE A 26 -1.07 13.58 -9.01
N PHE A 27 0.17 14.05 -8.99
CA PHE A 27 0.48 15.43 -9.34
C PHE A 27 0.82 15.63 -10.82
N HIS A 28 0.95 14.56 -11.60
CA HIS A 28 1.32 14.61 -13.01
C HIS A 28 2.61 15.42 -13.24
N ALA A 29 3.58 15.27 -12.33
CA ALA A 29 4.83 16.01 -12.37
C ALA A 29 5.91 15.21 -13.07
N GLY A 30 6.68 15.87 -13.94
CA GLY A 30 7.88 15.27 -14.53
C GLY A 30 9.04 15.24 -13.53
N PRO A 31 10.13 14.54 -13.89
CA PRO A 31 11.28 14.41 -12.98
C PRO A 31 11.97 15.73 -12.67
N GLU A 32 11.77 16.74 -13.51
CA GLU A 32 12.37 18.07 -13.33
C GLU A 32 11.60 18.93 -12.32
N LYS A 33 10.39 18.52 -11.94
CA LYS A 33 9.56 19.29 -11.00
C LYS A 33 10.13 19.18 -9.60
N VAL A 34 10.44 20.32 -9.01
CA VAL A 34 10.95 20.41 -7.64
C VAL A 34 9.82 20.82 -6.71
N PHE A 35 9.61 20.03 -5.66
CA PHE A 35 8.64 20.35 -4.63
C PHE A 35 9.35 21.00 -3.45
N PRO A 36 8.72 21.95 -2.74
CA PRO A 36 9.34 22.61 -1.59
C PRO A 36 9.40 21.74 -0.33
N TYR A 37 8.96 20.48 -0.44
CA TYR A 37 8.88 19.55 0.69
C TYR A 37 9.64 18.27 0.37
N LYS A 38 10.22 17.66 1.40
CA LYS A 38 10.80 16.32 1.30
C LYS A 38 9.69 15.28 1.26
N ASP A 39 10.00 14.08 0.76
CA ASP A 39 8.99 13.02 0.62
C ASP A 39 8.32 12.68 1.95
N GLU A 40 9.08 12.63 3.04
CA GLU A 40 8.56 12.31 4.36
C GLU A 40 7.69 13.42 4.97
N GLU A 41 7.70 14.61 4.37
CA GLU A 41 6.87 15.73 4.83
C GLU A 41 5.47 15.72 4.22
N PHE A 42 5.23 14.89 3.19
CA PHE A 42 3.91 14.77 2.57
C PHE A 42 2.99 13.91 3.43
N VAL A 43 1.78 14.39 3.65
CA VAL A 43 0.74 13.64 4.33
C VAL A 43 -0.15 12.99 3.28
N ARG A 44 -0.27 11.66 3.34
CA ARG A 44 -1.03 10.90 2.36
C ARG A 44 -2.50 10.85 2.73
N MET A 45 -3.33 11.43 1.87
CA MET A 45 -4.78 11.47 2.06
C MET A 45 -5.50 11.22 0.73
N TRP A 46 -4.91 10.39 -0.13
CA TRP A 46 -5.41 10.16 -1.47
C TRP A 46 -6.29 8.92 -1.51
N VAL A 47 -7.53 9.09 -1.96
CA VAL A 47 -8.58 8.08 -2.09
C VAL A 47 -8.72 7.23 -0.82
N ALA A 48 -9.26 6.01 -0.95
CA ALA A 48 -9.51 5.13 0.19
C ALA A 48 -8.36 4.11 0.40
N ASP A 49 -7.14 4.52 0.09
CA ASP A 49 -5.97 3.67 0.31
C ASP A 49 -5.61 3.67 1.79
N MET A 50 -5.79 2.54 2.45
CA MET A 50 -5.59 2.43 3.88
C MET A 50 -4.14 2.11 4.23
N GLU A 51 -3.69 2.65 5.36
CA GLU A 51 -2.33 2.44 5.86
C GLU A 51 -2.24 1.30 6.88
N PHE A 52 -3.37 0.67 7.19
CA PHE A 52 -3.41 -0.39 8.19
C PHE A 52 -2.95 -1.72 7.61
N GLY A 53 -2.23 -2.50 8.41
CA GLY A 53 -1.98 -3.89 8.07
C GLY A 53 -3.29 -4.67 8.06
N VAL A 54 -3.42 -5.62 7.14
CA VAL A 54 -4.64 -6.43 7.02
C VAL A 54 -4.78 -7.33 8.26
N ALA A 55 -6.04 -7.62 8.65
CA ALA A 55 -6.33 -8.50 9.77
C ALA A 55 -5.69 -9.88 9.57
N PRO A 56 -5.12 -10.48 10.65
CA PRO A 56 -4.41 -11.75 10.53
C PRO A 56 -5.23 -12.87 9.89
N GLU A 57 -6.53 -12.94 10.15
CA GLU A 57 -7.40 -13.98 9.57
C GLU A 57 -7.47 -13.87 8.05
N ILE A 58 -7.50 -12.65 7.53
CA ILE A 58 -7.53 -12.41 6.08
C ILE A 58 -6.19 -12.83 5.47
N LEU A 59 -5.09 -12.44 6.11
CA LEU A 59 -3.76 -12.78 5.65
C LEU A 59 -3.56 -14.30 5.63
N GLU A 60 -4.03 -14.99 6.66
CA GLU A 60 -3.95 -16.43 6.77
C GLU A 60 -4.71 -17.12 5.63
N ALA A 61 -5.92 -16.64 5.31
CA ALA A 61 -6.70 -17.18 4.21
C ALA A 61 -6.02 -16.97 2.86
N LEU A 62 -5.38 -15.83 2.66
CA LEU A 62 -4.63 -15.55 1.43
C LEU A 62 -3.42 -16.46 1.31
N HIS A 63 -2.65 -16.65 2.39
CA HIS A 63 -1.52 -17.56 2.38
C HIS A 63 -1.96 -18.99 2.05
N SER A 64 -3.05 -19.45 2.65
CA SER A 64 -3.59 -20.78 2.40
C SER A 64 -3.93 -20.96 0.92
N ARG A 65 -4.52 -19.96 0.28
CA ARG A 65 -4.85 -20.04 -1.15
C ARG A 65 -3.60 -20.06 -2.00
N VAL A 66 -2.63 -19.23 -1.69
CA VAL A 66 -1.36 -19.18 -2.43
C VAL A 66 -0.64 -20.52 -2.36
N ASP A 67 -0.65 -21.17 -1.20
CA ASP A 67 0.01 -22.46 -1.01
C ASP A 67 -0.57 -23.57 -1.88
N ARG A 68 -1.83 -23.45 -2.28
CA ARG A 68 -2.48 -24.41 -3.18
C ARG A 68 -2.03 -24.29 -4.63
N ARG A 69 -1.44 -23.17 -5.01
CA ARG A 69 -0.87 -22.91 -6.33
C ARG A 69 -1.86 -22.98 -7.50
N ILE A 70 -3.14 -22.97 -7.22
CA ILE A 70 -4.22 -23.04 -8.23
C ILE A 70 -5.20 -21.92 -7.93
N PHE A 71 -5.46 -21.09 -8.93
CA PHE A 71 -6.30 -19.91 -8.81
C PHE A 71 -7.46 -19.94 -9.81
N GLY A 72 -7.94 -21.16 -10.12
CA GLY A 72 -9.05 -21.34 -11.02
C GLY A 72 -10.39 -21.04 -10.37
N TYR A 73 -11.44 -21.32 -11.11
CA TYR A 73 -12.80 -21.11 -10.63
C TYR A 73 -13.10 -22.05 -9.46
N THR A 74 -13.86 -21.53 -8.48
CA THR A 74 -14.34 -22.31 -7.36
C THR A 74 -15.85 -22.15 -7.23
N GLY A 75 -16.50 -23.17 -6.72
CA GLY A 75 -17.93 -23.13 -6.46
C GLY A 75 -18.26 -23.17 -4.98
#